data_4ab56e0d9e41de074b2fa924d63f7470
#
_entry.id   4ab56e0d9e41de074b2fa924d63f7470
#
_cell.length_a   1.000
_cell.length_b   1.000
_cell.length_c   1.000
_cell.angle_alpha   90.00
_cell.angle_beta   90.00
_cell.angle_gamma   90.00
#
_symmetry.space_group_name_H-M   'P 1'
#
loop_
_entity.id
_entity.type
_entity.pdbx_description
1 polymer ?
#
loop_
_entity_poly.entity_id
_entity_poly.type
_entity_poly.pdbx_seq_one_letter_code
_entity_poly.pdbx_strand_id
1 'polypeptide(L)'
;MAFDNENYYMDNKKRITRKIILRGTTFLVVAFIAIFNAVILFSRKVEKLINADIQVETVKLQNAVKKFNEKTGSNPKLAGLEDSLQDVRSSDGTYNFGTFYGNDKIYEIPESIKNGRERSNRIVIKKDGKGGWVYDELKGKISPNI
;
A
#
# COMPACT_ATOMS: atom_id res chain seq x y z
N MET A 1 74.48 -5.86 10.02
CA MET A 1 73.30 -5.35 10.87
C MET A 1 72.25 -4.54 10.11
N ALA A 2 71.95 -4.81 8.84
CA ALA A 2 70.95 -4.06 8.06
C ALA A 2 69.69 -4.85 7.80
N PHE A 3 69.64 -6.16 8.02
CA PHE A 3 68.49 -7.02 7.70
C PHE A 3 67.30 -6.96 8.68
N ASP A 4 67.51 -6.46 9.86
CA ASP A 4 66.45 -6.42 10.89
C ASP A 4 65.45 -5.25 10.72
N ASN A 5 65.92 -4.18 10.08
CA ASN A 5 65.05 -2.97 9.92
C ASN A 5 64.01 -3.12 8.82
N GLU A 6 64.25 -3.84 7.75
CA GLU A 6 63.29 -4.04 6.66
C GLU A 6 62.13 -4.95 7.08
N ASN A 7 62.40 -6.01 7.81
CA ASN A 7 61.37 -6.91 8.33
C ASN A 7 60.44 -6.21 9.34
N TYR A 8 60.97 -5.36 10.22
CA TYR A 8 60.18 -4.57 11.16
C TYR A 8 59.30 -3.54 10.46
N TYR A 9 59.78 -2.91 9.39
CA TYR A 9 59.04 -1.94 8.59
C TYR A 9 57.89 -2.59 7.83
N MET A 10 58.12 -3.75 7.23
CA MET A 10 57.14 -4.51 6.49
C MET A 10 56.00 -5.06 7.40
N ASP A 11 56.33 -5.50 8.60
CA ASP A 11 55.36 -6.02 9.56
C ASP A 11 54.47 -4.90 10.13
N ASN A 12 55.04 -3.75 10.41
CA ASN A 12 54.32 -2.57 10.85
C ASN A 12 53.37 -2.03 9.76
N LYS A 13 53.77 -2.03 8.49
CA LYS A 13 52.92 -1.65 7.35
C LYS A 13 51.73 -2.60 7.20
N LYS A 14 51.96 -3.91 7.27
CA LYS A 14 50.86 -4.92 7.23
C LYS A 14 49.88 -4.75 8.39
N ARG A 15 50.36 -4.44 9.59
CA ARG A 15 49.54 -4.25 10.78
C ARG A 15 48.66 -3.00 10.67
N ILE A 16 49.22 -1.91 10.14
CA ILE A 16 48.47 -0.67 9.89
C ILE A 16 47.38 -0.89 8.83
N THR A 17 47.73 -1.52 7.71
CA THR A 17 46.81 -1.83 6.63
C THR A 17 45.66 -2.71 7.11
N ARG A 18 45.91 -3.76 7.89
CA ARG A 18 44.86 -4.60 8.48
C ARG A 18 43.92 -3.83 9.39
N LYS A 19 44.46 -2.90 10.22
CA LYS A 19 43.64 -2.06 11.09
C LYS A 19 42.71 -1.10 10.30
N ILE A 20 43.24 -0.53 9.20
CA ILE A 20 42.44 0.37 8.34
C ILE A 20 41.36 -0.42 7.62
N ILE A 21 41.66 -1.58 7.07
CA ILE A 21 40.70 -2.44 6.41
C ILE A 21 39.62 -2.87 7.40
N LEU A 22 39.98 -3.33 8.59
CA LEU A 22 39.02 -3.76 9.61
C LEU A 22 38.10 -2.63 10.05
N ARG A 23 38.58 -1.41 10.26
CA ARG A 23 37.75 -0.24 10.60
C ARG A 23 36.84 0.16 9.45
N GLY A 24 37.33 0.14 8.21
CA GLY A 24 36.54 0.42 7.02
C GLY A 24 35.41 -0.59 6.82
N THR A 25 35.68 -1.89 6.95
CA THR A 25 34.67 -2.93 6.84
C THR A 25 33.60 -2.83 7.95
N THR A 26 34.04 -2.57 9.20
CA THR A 26 33.09 -2.37 10.32
C THR A 26 32.17 -1.18 10.05
N PHE A 27 32.72 -0.06 9.58
CA PHE A 27 31.91 1.12 9.25
C PHE A 27 30.89 0.81 8.15
N LEU A 28 31.29 0.11 7.08
CA LEU A 28 30.38 -0.28 6.00
C LEU A 28 29.25 -1.19 6.49
N VAL A 29 29.56 -2.15 7.36
CA VAL A 29 28.53 -3.05 7.92
C VAL A 29 27.53 -2.27 8.77
N VAL A 30 28.01 -1.37 9.64
CA VAL A 30 27.14 -0.53 10.46
C VAL A 30 26.25 0.39 9.60
N ALA A 31 26.83 1.01 8.57
CA ALA A 31 26.08 1.85 7.63
C ALA A 31 25.01 1.03 6.90
N PHE A 32 25.34 -0.19 6.44
CA PHE A 32 24.39 -1.07 5.78
C PHE A 32 23.22 -1.46 6.69
N ILE A 33 23.51 -1.82 7.95
CA ILE A 33 22.48 -2.13 8.95
C ILE A 33 21.57 -0.91 9.19
N ALA A 34 22.14 0.29 9.31
CA ALA A 34 21.38 1.51 9.51
C ALA A 34 20.45 1.82 8.34
N ILE A 35 20.93 1.71 7.10
CA ILE A 35 20.12 1.90 5.88
C ILE A 35 19.00 0.86 5.81
N PHE A 36 19.32 -0.40 6.07
CA PHE A 36 18.34 -1.48 6.04
C PHE A 36 17.19 -1.25 7.06
N ASN A 37 17.54 -0.86 8.29
CA ASN A 37 16.54 -0.51 9.30
C ASN A 37 15.69 0.71 8.89
N ALA A 38 16.32 1.74 8.31
CA ALA A 38 15.60 2.91 7.81
C ALA A 38 14.58 2.54 6.72
N VAL A 39 14.95 1.67 5.78
CA VAL A 39 14.04 1.17 4.73
C VAL A 39 12.86 0.42 5.32
N ILE A 40 13.10 -0.47 6.30
CA ILE A 40 12.01 -1.21 6.98
C ILE A 40 11.05 -0.26 7.70
N LEU A 41 11.57 0.71 8.45
CA LEU A 41 10.75 1.69 9.17
C LEU A 41 9.93 2.55 8.21
N PHE A 42 10.52 2.97 7.11
CA PHE A 42 9.82 3.73 6.07
C PHE A 42 8.68 2.91 5.44
N SER A 43 8.96 1.65 5.07
CA SER A 43 7.95 0.76 4.49
C SER A 43 6.76 0.55 5.42
N ARG A 44 6.99 0.34 6.73
CA ARG A 44 5.94 0.20 7.74
C ARG A 44 5.10 1.46 7.90
N LYS A 45 5.73 2.64 7.80
CA LYS A 45 5.02 3.92 7.88
C LYS A 45 4.10 4.12 6.66
N VAL A 46 4.58 3.82 5.47
CA VAL A 46 3.79 3.89 4.23
C VAL A 46 2.61 2.93 4.29
N GLU A 47 2.81 1.69 4.73
CA GLU A 47 1.74 0.70 4.88
C GLU A 47 0.64 1.16 5.85
N LYS A 48 1.01 1.78 6.97
CA LYS A 48 0.05 2.35 7.93
C LYS A 48 -0.79 3.49 7.33
N LEU A 49 -0.16 4.36 6.54
CA LEU A 49 -0.86 5.46 5.88
C LEU A 49 -1.86 4.94 4.84
N ILE A 50 -1.45 4.00 4.00
CA ILE A 50 -2.34 3.38 3.00
C ILE A 50 -3.54 2.70 3.68
N ASN A 51 -3.31 1.97 4.77
CA ASN A 51 -4.38 1.32 5.52
C ASN A 51 -5.36 2.34 6.13
N ALA A 52 -4.87 3.47 6.64
CA ALA A 52 -5.72 4.53 7.18
C ALA A 52 -6.60 5.14 6.09
N ASP A 53 -6.04 5.44 4.92
CA ASP A 53 -6.78 5.97 3.77
C ASP A 53 -7.86 4.99 3.29
N ILE A 54 -7.53 3.69 3.18
CA ILE A 54 -8.49 2.64 2.80
C ILE A 54 -9.65 2.57 3.80
N GLN A 55 -9.37 2.70 5.10
CA GLN A 55 -10.43 2.69 6.11
C GLN A 55 -11.37 3.89 5.98
N VAL A 56 -10.82 5.09 5.79
CA VAL A 56 -11.59 6.32 5.58
C VAL A 56 -12.49 6.17 4.34
N GLU A 57 -11.94 5.71 3.23
CA GLU A 57 -12.70 5.51 2.00
C GLU A 57 -13.72 4.38 2.11
N THR A 58 -13.43 3.32 2.87
CA THR A 58 -14.41 2.26 3.16
C THR A 58 -15.64 2.84 3.87
N VAL A 59 -15.44 3.69 4.87
CA VAL A 59 -16.54 4.34 5.60
C VAL A 59 -17.31 5.28 4.68
N LYS A 60 -16.63 6.06 3.83
CA LYS A 60 -17.24 6.96 2.87
C LYS A 60 -18.14 6.21 1.88
N LEU A 61 -17.62 5.14 1.27
CA LEU A 61 -18.36 4.28 0.35
C LEU A 61 -19.55 3.59 1.04
N GLN A 62 -19.37 3.06 2.25
CA GLN A 62 -20.43 2.41 3.00
C GLN A 62 -21.57 3.40 3.34
N ASN A 63 -21.24 4.62 3.71
CA ASN A 63 -22.20 5.68 3.96
C ASN A 63 -22.95 6.08 2.68
N ALA A 64 -22.28 6.11 1.53
CA ALA A 64 -22.93 6.37 0.25
C ALA A 64 -23.93 5.27 -0.13
N VAL A 65 -23.56 3.99 0.05
CA VAL A 65 -24.48 2.86 -0.14
C VAL A 65 -25.71 2.98 0.75
N LYS A 66 -25.50 3.30 2.03
CA LYS A 66 -26.60 3.48 2.99
C LYS A 66 -27.53 4.62 2.57
N LYS A 67 -27.00 5.78 2.23
CA LYS A 67 -27.79 6.94 1.78
C LYS A 67 -28.54 6.66 0.48
N PHE A 68 -27.93 5.95 -0.47
CA PHE A 68 -28.60 5.52 -1.69
C PHE A 68 -29.78 4.62 -1.36
N ASN A 69 -29.59 3.61 -0.50
CA ASN A 69 -30.67 2.71 -0.05
C ASN A 69 -31.79 3.48 0.65
N GLU A 70 -31.48 4.38 1.57
CA GLU A 70 -32.46 5.22 2.28
C GLU A 70 -33.33 6.07 1.33
N LYS A 71 -32.77 6.49 0.18
CA LYS A 71 -33.46 7.31 -0.80
C LYS A 71 -34.25 6.51 -1.84
N THR A 72 -33.75 5.33 -2.21
CA THR A 72 -34.29 4.53 -3.33
C THR A 72 -35.04 3.28 -2.87
N GLY A 73 -34.96 2.93 -1.56
CA GLY A 73 -35.51 1.70 -1.01
C GLY A 73 -34.77 0.42 -1.37
N SER A 74 -33.62 0.53 -2.09
CA SER A 74 -32.83 -0.63 -2.51
C SER A 74 -31.33 -0.32 -2.52
N ASN A 75 -30.52 -1.37 -2.36
CA ASN A 75 -29.08 -1.21 -2.52
C ASN A 75 -28.72 -0.93 -3.98
N PRO A 76 -27.62 -0.19 -4.25
CA PRO A 76 -27.11 -0.05 -5.61
C PRO A 76 -26.87 -1.42 -6.25
N LYS A 77 -27.26 -1.61 -7.52
CA LYS A 77 -27.02 -2.85 -8.26
C LYS A 77 -25.96 -2.62 -9.31
N LEU A 78 -24.95 -3.49 -9.36
CA LEU A 78 -23.94 -3.48 -10.43
C LEU A 78 -24.57 -3.97 -11.74
N ALA A 79 -24.18 -3.37 -12.86
CA ALA A 79 -24.65 -3.80 -14.19
C ALA A 79 -23.99 -5.11 -14.64
N GLY A 80 -22.85 -5.51 -14.06
CA GLY A 80 -22.09 -6.69 -14.41
C GLY A 80 -21.27 -7.24 -13.26
N LEU A 81 -20.39 -8.20 -13.54
CA LEU A 81 -19.50 -8.82 -12.57
C LEU A 81 -18.41 -7.85 -12.06
N GLU A 82 -18.01 -6.92 -12.91
CA GLU A 82 -17.07 -5.85 -12.60
C GLU A 82 -17.67 -4.55 -13.15
N ASP A 83 -18.01 -3.62 -12.26
CA ASP A 83 -18.58 -2.34 -12.68
C ASP A 83 -18.21 -1.23 -11.70
N SER A 84 -18.41 0.00 -12.12
CA SER A 84 -18.25 1.17 -11.26
C SER A 84 -19.57 1.48 -10.57
N LEU A 85 -19.60 1.41 -9.24
CA LEU A 85 -20.75 1.90 -8.47
C LEU A 85 -21.07 3.36 -8.77
N GLN A 86 -20.09 4.14 -9.17
CA GLN A 86 -20.25 5.57 -9.43
C GLN A 86 -21.31 5.87 -10.49
N ASP A 87 -21.47 4.98 -11.47
CA ASP A 87 -22.40 5.14 -12.58
C ASP A 87 -23.77 4.49 -12.34
N VAL A 88 -23.93 3.81 -11.20
CA VAL A 88 -25.18 3.14 -10.84
C VAL A 88 -26.29 4.17 -10.59
N ARG A 89 -27.46 3.91 -11.18
CA ARG A 89 -28.67 4.72 -11.03
C ARG A 89 -29.75 3.94 -10.30
N SER A 90 -30.67 4.68 -9.66
CA SER A 90 -31.92 4.11 -9.16
C SER A 90 -32.78 3.57 -10.30
N SER A 91 -33.69 2.66 -9.99
CA SER A 91 -34.61 2.04 -10.98
C SER A 91 -35.47 3.06 -11.75
N ASP A 92 -35.80 4.18 -11.14
CA ASP A 92 -36.53 5.31 -11.73
C ASP A 92 -35.62 6.34 -12.42
N GLY A 93 -34.28 6.14 -12.39
CA GLY A 93 -33.26 7.03 -12.95
C GLY A 93 -33.06 8.34 -12.19
N THR A 94 -33.79 8.58 -11.09
CA THR A 94 -33.79 9.87 -10.35
C THR A 94 -32.47 10.08 -9.60
N TYR A 95 -31.93 9.02 -9.01
CA TYR A 95 -30.74 9.10 -8.19
C TYR A 95 -29.55 8.38 -8.84
N ASN A 96 -28.37 9.02 -8.79
CA ASN A 96 -27.10 8.43 -9.17
C ASN A 96 -26.27 8.20 -7.90
N PHE A 97 -25.68 7.02 -7.77
CA PHE A 97 -24.80 6.68 -6.62
C PHE A 97 -23.66 7.66 -6.44
N GLY A 98 -23.06 8.13 -7.53
CA GLY A 98 -21.98 9.13 -7.51
C GLY A 98 -22.37 10.41 -6.77
N THR A 99 -23.65 10.80 -6.78
CA THR A 99 -24.15 11.95 -6.03
C THR A 99 -24.05 11.76 -4.52
N PHE A 100 -24.16 10.54 -4.02
CA PHE A 100 -24.05 10.22 -2.59
C PHE A 100 -22.62 10.00 -2.14
N TYR A 101 -21.78 9.49 -3.03
CA TYR A 101 -20.35 9.32 -2.76
C TYR A 101 -19.58 10.65 -2.90
N GLY A 102 -20.09 11.56 -3.70
CA GLY A 102 -19.43 12.75 -4.21
C GLY A 102 -18.98 12.50 -5.66
N ASN A 103 -18.78 13.55 -6.42
CA ASN A 103 -18.35 13.44 -7.83
C ASN A 103 -16.90 12.98 -7.99
N ASP A 104 -16.23 12.62 -6.91
CA ASP A 104 -14.87 12.14 -6.92
C ASP A 104 -14.81 10.70 -7.45
N LYS A 105 -13.76 10.40 -8.17
CA LYS A 105 -13.44 9.02 -8.57
C LYS A 105 -13.30 8.15 -7.33
N ILE A 106 -13.88 6.95 -7.37
CA ILE A 106 -13.72 5.96 -6.29
C ILE A 106 -12.23 5.71 -6.05
N TYR A 107 -11.85 5.69 -4.78
CA TYR A 107 -10.47 5.53 -4.35
C TYR A 107 -9.86 4.23 -4.87
N GLU A 108 -8.66 4.33 -5.42
CA GLU A 108 -7.94 3.19 -5.98
C GLU A 108 -7.17 2.45 -4.89
N ILE A 109 -7.48 1.16 -4.73
CA ILE A 109 -6.77 0.28 -3.80
C ILE A 109 -5.73 -0.53 -4.57
N PRO A 110 -4.49 -0.65 -4.05
CA PRO A 110 -3.48 -1.51 -4.65
C PRO A 110 -3.85 -2.99 -4.51
N GLU A 111 -3.41 -3.81 -5.46
CA GLU A 111 -3.55 -5.27 -5.42
C GLU A 111 -2.93 -5.87 -4.15
N SER A 112 -1.80 -5.31 -3.73
CA SER A 112 -1.15 -5.66 -2.46
C SER A 112 -0.55 -4.41 -1.83
N ILE A 113 -0.80 -4.23 -0.52
CA ILE A 113 -0.21 -3.15 0.26
C ILE A 113 1.33 -3.23 0.23
N LYS A 114 1.89 -4.43 0.10
CA LYS A 114 3.34 -4.67 0.05
C LYS A 114 3.96 -4.36 -1.31
N ASN A 115 3.24 -4.60 -2.40
CA ASN A 115 3.76 -4.46 -3.76
C ASN A 115 3.29 -3.19 -4.50
N GLY A 116 2.30 -2.50 -4.00
CA GLY A 116 1.85 -1.12 -4.26
C GLY A 116 1.85 -0.55 -5.69
N ARG A 117 2.13 -1.33 -6.72
CA ARG A 117 2.36 -0.82 -8.07
C ARG A 117 1.09 -0.68 -8.90
N GLU A 118 0.16 -1.62 -8.75
CA GLU A 118 -1.09 -1.57 -9.49
C GLU A 118 -2.22 -1.19 -8.55
N ARG A 119 -2.87 -0.08 -8.85
CA ARG A 119 -4.04 0.40 -8.12
C ARG A 119 -5.27 0.27 -8.99
N SER A 120 -6.38 -0.13 -8.38
CA SER A 120 -7.65 -0.30 -9.08
C SER A 120 -8.79 0.27 -8.25
N ASN A 121 -9.73 0.89 -8.92
CA ASN A 121 -11.02 1.32 -8.34
C ASN A 121 -12.18 0.40 -8.77
N ARG A 122 -11.88 -0.72 -9.43
CA ARG A 122 -12.88 -1.68 -9.85
C ARG A 122 -13.68 -2.21 -8.67
N ILE A 123 -14.92 -2.55 -8.93
CA ILE A 123 -15.82 -3.12 -7.92
C ILE A 123 -16.25 -4.50 -8.41
N VAL A 124 -16.03 -5.50 -7.56
CA VAL A 124 -16.35 -6.89 -7.87
C VAL A 124 -17.32 -7.47 -6.85
N ILE A 125 -18.10 -8.46 -7.24
CA ILE A 125 -19.03 -9.16 -6.34
C ILE A 125 -18.31 -10.22 -5.50
N LYS A 126 -17.21 -10.77 -6.01
CA LYS A 126 -16.44 -11.83 -5.33
C LYS A 126 -15.00 -11.39 -5.13
N LYS A 127 -14.49 -11.56 -3.91
CA LYS A 127 -13.10 -11.25 -3.57
C LYS A 127 -12.13 -12.09 -4.40
N ASP A 128 -11.18 -11.43 -5.06
CA ASP A 128 -10.12 -12.06 -5.86
C ASP A 128 -8.71 -11.55 -5.52
N GLY A 129 -8.61 -10.55 -4.61
CA GLY A 129 -7.34 -10.00 -4.14
C GLY A 129 -6.56 -9.15 -5.15
N LYS A 130 -7.20 -8.73 -6.27
CA LYS A 130 -6.54 -7.96 -7.33
C LYS A 130 -6.79 -6.45 -7.23
N GLY A 131 -6.91 -5.93 -6.01
CA GLY A 131 -7.17 -4.52 -5.75
C GLY A 131 -8.62 -4.12 -6.01
N GLY A 132 -8.93 -2.86 -5.73
CA GLY A 132 -10.28 -2.34 -5.81
C GLY A 132 -11.17 -2.79 -4.64
N TRP A 133 -12.46 -2.96 -4.87
CA TRP A 133 -13.47 -3.14 -3.85
C TRP A 133 -14.31 -4.39 -4.11
N VAL A 134 -14.74 -5.03 -3.03
CA VAL A 134 -15.76 -6.10 -3.07
C VAL A 134 -17.06 -5.52 -2.57
N TYR A 135 -18.14 -5.72 -3.33
CA TYR A 135 -19.46 -5.25 -2.98
C TYR A 135 -20.47 -6.40 -2.91
N ASP A 136 -21.12 -6.55 -1.76
CA ASP A 136 -22.23 -7.48 -1.55
C ASP A 136 -23.55 -6.70 -1.72
N GLU A 137 -24.17 -6.85 -2.88
CA GLU A 137 -25.42 -6.15 -3.22
C GLU A 137 -26.57 -6.49 -2.27
N LEU A 138 -26.66 -7.77 -1.83
CA LEU A 138 -27.73 -8.21 -0.95
C LEU A 138 -27.67 -7.54 0.42
N LYS A 139 -26.46 -7.41 0.95
CA LYS A 139 -26.23 -6.80 2.27
C LYS A 139 -25.94 -5.30 2.20
N GLY A 140 -25.74 -4.74 1.01
CA GLY A 140 -25.26 -3.37 0.84
C GLY A 140 -23.91 -3.14 1.51
N LYS A 141 -23.02 -4.15 1.54
CA LYS A 141 -21.74 -4.08 2.22
C LYS A 141 -20.58 -3.96 1.22
N ILE A 142 -19.72 -2.98 1.45
CA ILE A 142 -18.50 -2.79 0.67
C ILE A 142 -17.27 -3.00 1.54
N SER A 143 -16.21 -3.57 0.95
CA SER A 143 -14.95 -3.84 1.63
C SER A 143 -13.78 -3.81 0.64
N PRO A 144 -12.54 -3.61 1.11
CA PRO A 144 -11.36 -3.68 0.27
C PRO A 144 -11.16 -5.08 -0.34
N ASN A 145 -10.71 -5.14 -1.59
CA ASN A 145 -10.40 -6.36 -2.32
C ASN A 145 -8.88 -6.66 -2.29
N ILE A 146 -8.34 -6.85 -1.08
CA ILE A 146 -6.91 -7.12 -0.80
C ILE A 146 -6.75 -8.38 0.04
#